data_4f386f70fd1e2ca307960452355b390e
#
_entry.id   4f386f70fd1e2ca307960452355b390e
#
_cell.length_a   1.000
_cell.length_b   1.000
_cell.length_c   1.000
_cell.angle_alpha   90.00
_cell.angle_beta   90.00
_cell.angle_gamma   90.00
#
_symmetry.space_group_name_H-M   'P 1'
#
loop_
_entity.id
_entity.type
_entity.pdbx_description
1 polymer ?
#
loop_
_entity_poly.entity_id
_entity_poly.type
_entity_poly.pdbx_seq_one_letter_code
_entity_poly.pdbx_strand_id
1 'polypeptide(L)' 'MGKMKSMLMDAQDELYEIVDLEDCISGAECSAEARYNVTEAGGEAFQQFIDRHGRQTANYIINDAWNEFWGHYV' A
#
# COMPACT_ATOMS: atom_id res chain seq x y z
N MET A 1 11.37 11.62 16.21
CA MET A 1 10.03 11.98 15.82
C MET A 1 9.83 12.02 14.33
N GLY A 2 10.42 12.97 13.67
CA GLY A 2 10.24 13.10 12.24
C GLY A 2 10.81 11.95 11.47
N LYS A 3 11.80 11.27 12.00
CA LYS A 3 12.47 10.20 11.28
C LYS A 3 11.55 9.03 10.96
N MET A 4 10.78 8.60 11.93
CA MET A 4 9.89 7.48 11.69
C MET A 4 8.82 7.82 10.67
N LYS A 5 8.29 9.03 10.76
CA LYS A 5 7.32 9.47 9.78
C LYS A 5 7.93 9.56 8.39
N SER A 6 9.16 10.08 8.31
CA SER A 6 9.83 10.21 7.02
C SER A 6 10.03 8.85 6.36
N MET A 7 10.47 7.87 7.15
CA MET A 7 10.68 6.53 6.60
C MET A 7 9.39 5.93 6.07
N LEU A 8 8.31 6.11 6.80
CA LEU A 8 7.02 5.59 6.37
C LEU A 8 6.55 6.30 5.10
N MET A 9 6.74 7.61 5.03
CA MET A 9 6.34 8.36 3.85
C MET A 9 7.17 7.96 2.64
N ASP A 10 8.46 7.71 2.84
CA ASP A 10 9.31 7.25 1.73
C ASP A 10 8.83 5.92 1.19
N ALA A 11 8.49 5.00 2.09
CA ALA A 11 7.98 3.70 1.66
C ALA A 11 6.64 3.85 0.94
N GLN A 12 5.79 4.72 1.44
CA GLN A 12 4.49 4.95 0.83
C GLN A 12 4.65 5.54 -0.56
N ASP A 13 5.52 6.52 -0.72
CA ASP A 13 5.78 7.10 -2.03
C ASP A 13 6.30 6.05 -3.00
N GLU A 14 7.20 5.22 -2.52
CA GLU A 14 7.76 4.18 -3.38
C GLU A 14 6.68 3.20 -3.82
N LEU A 15 5.80 2.82 -2.92
CA LEU A 15 4.74 1.88 -3.28
C LEU A 15 3.78 2.51 -4.28
N TYR A 16 3.48 3.80 -4.13
CA TYR A 16 2.62 4.50 -5.08
C TYR A 16 3.23 4.54 -6.48
N GLU A 17 4.56 4.56 -6.55
CA GLU A 17 5.24 4.53 -7.85
C GLU A 17 5.21 3.14 -8.48
N ILE A 18 5.21 2.10 -7.64
CA ILE A 18 5.19 0.74 -8.14
C ILE A 18 3.82 0.36 -8.67
N VAL A 19 2.76 0.74 -7.96
CA VAL A 19 1.39 0.39 -8.33
C VAL A 19 0.48 1.60 -8.14
N ASP A 20 -0.65 1.57 -8.86
CA ASP A 20 -1.69 2.57 -8.66
C ASP A 20 -2.59 2.07 -7.53
N LEU A 21 -2.31 2.54 -6.31
CA LEU A 21 -3.05 2.07 -5.14
C LEU A 21 -4.53 2.42 -5.23
N GLU A 22 -4.85 3.60 -5.75
CA GLU A 22 -6.25 3.99 -5.88
C GLU A 22 -7.02 3.03 -6.77
N ASP A 23 -6.40 2.64 -7.86
CA ASP A 23 -7.04 1.70 -8.79
C ASP A 23 -7.23 0.35 -8.14
N CYS A 24 -6.20 -0.13 -7.43
CA CYS A 24 -6.29 -1.42 -6.74
C CYS A 24 -7.37 -1.41 -5.68
N ILE A 25 -7.51 -0.29 -4.97
CA ILE A 25 -8.47 -0.18 -3.89
C ILE A 25 -9.89 -0.02 -4.44
N SER A 26 -10.06 0.80 -5.47
CA SER A 26 -11.39 1.05 -6.01
C SER A 26 -11.98 -0.21 -6.63
N GLY A 27 -11.14 -1.12 -7.10
CA GLY A 27 -11.61 -2.37 -7.67
C GLY A 27 -11.78 -3.49 -6.66
N ALA A 28 -11.48 -3.24 -5.39
CA ALA A 28 -11.52 -4.27 -4.36
C ALA A 28 -12.76 -4.12 -3.50
N GLU A 29 -13.27 -5.25 -3.00
CA GLU A 29 -14.44 -5.24 -2.13
C GLU A 29 -14.05 -5.21 -0.66
N CYS A 30 -12.82 -5.56 -0.34
CA CYS A 30 -12.33 -5.52 1.03
C CYS A 30 -10.83 -5.28 1.00
N SER A 31 -10.26 -4.98 2.18
CA SER A 31 -8.84 -4.67 2.24
C SER A 31 -7.97 -5.87 1.86
N ALA A 32 -8.43 -7.08 2.13
CA ALA A 32 -7.69 -8.27 1.72
C ALA A 32 -7.59 -8.37 0.21
N GLU A 33 -8.67 -8.04 -0.48
CA GLU A 33 -8.67 -8.05 -1.93
C GLU A 33 -7.80 -6.93 -2.48
N ALA A 34 -7.80 -5.78 -1.81
CA ALA A 34 -6.91 -4.69 -2.20
C ALA A 34 -5.46 -5.12 -2.13
N ARG A 35 -5.08 -5.84 -1.07
CA ARG A 35 -3.72 -6.34 -0.95
C ARG A 35 -3.39 -7.33 -2.06
N TYR A 36 -4.34 -8.16 -2.41
CA TYR A 36 -4.15 -9.09 -3.51
C TYR A 36 -3.94 -8.34 -4.83
N ASN A 37 -4.77 -7.32 -5.06
CA ASN A 37 -4.65 -6.54 -6.29
C ASN A 37 -3.30 -5.85 -6.39
N VAL A 38 -2.79 -5.34 -5.26
CA VAL A 38 -1.48 -4.70 -5.25
C VAL A 38 -0.40 -5.74 -5.57
N THR A 39 -0.51 -6.93 -5.00
CA THR A 39 0.46 -7.98 -5.25
C THR A 39 0.50 -8.34 -6.74
N GLU A 40 -0.66 -8.46 -7.35
CA GLU A 40 -0.73 -8.81 -8.76
C GLU A 40 -0.22 -7.68 -9.64
N ALA A 41 -0.61 -6.46 -9.33
CA ALA A 41 -0.21 -5.31 -10.15
C ALA A 41 1.28 -5.00 -10.02
N GLY A 42 1.82 -5.16 -8.81
CA GLY A 42 3.21 -4.82 -8.56
C GLY A 42 4.19 -5.90 -8.99
N GLY A 43 3.75 -7.15 -8.94
CA GLY A 43 4.60 -8.25 -9.36
C GLY A 43 5.93 -8.28 -8.63
N GLU A 44 6.99 -8.40 -9.42
CA GLU A 44 8.34 -8.51 -8.87
C GLU A 44 8.77 -7.26 -8.12
N ALA A 45 8.36 -6.10 -8.62
CA ALA A 45 8.71 -4.85 -7.96
C ALA A 45 8.12 -4.79 -6.55
N PHE A 46 6.89 -5.30 -6.39
CA PHE A 46 6.28 -5.34 -5.08
C PHE A 46 6.99 -6.33 -4.16
N GLN A 47 7.45 -7.45 -4.70
CA GLN A 47 8.23 -8.40 -3.89
C GLN A 47 9.52 -7.76 -3.40
N GLN A 48 10.18 -7.01 -4.26
CA GLN A 48 11.40 -6.29 -3.85
C GLN A 48 11.08 -5.24 -2.79
N PHE A 49 9.93 -4.61 -2.92
CA PHE A 49 9.49 -3.65 -1.89
C PHE A 49 9.35 -4.35 -0.55
N ILE A 50 8.71 -5.53 -0.54
CA ILE A 50 8.54 -6.29 0.70
C ILE A 50 9.89 -6.69 1.28
N ASP A 51 10.84 -7.08 0.42
CA ASP A 51 12.16 -7.47 0.87
C ASP A 51 12.88 -6.31 1.56
N ARG A 52 12.68 -5.09 1.08
CA ARG A 52 13.36 -3.93 1.66
C ARG A 52 12.64 -3.37 2.88
N HIS A 53 11.34 -3.32 2.85
CA HIS A 53 10.56 -2.63 3.88
C HIS A 53 9.80 -3.56 4.81
N GLY A 54 9.61 -4.80 4.42
CA GLY A 54 8.87 -5.76 5.20
C GLY A 54 7.40 -5.83 4.82
N ARG A 55 6.83 -7.02 5.00
CA ARG A 55 5.44 -7.23 4.66
C ARG A 55 4.50 -6.41 5.54
N GLN A 56 4.87 -6.22 6.79
CA GLN A 56 4.02 -5.44 7.70
C GLN A 56 3.91 -4.00 7.25
N THR A 57 5.01 -3.43 6.79
CA THR A 57 5.00 -2.06 6.28
C THR A 57 4.10 -1.96 5.04
N ALA A 58 4.21 -2.91 4.13
CA ALA A 58 3.38 -2.91 2.93
C ALA A 58 1.90 -3.02 3.32
N ASN A 59 1.57 -3.95 4.22
CA ASN A 59 0.19 -4.12 4.64
C ASN A 59 -0.36 -2.87 5.32
N TYR A 60 0.48 -2.22 6.13
CA TYR A 60 0.06 -1.00 6.81
C TYR A 60 -0.28 0.09 5.79
N ILE A 61 0.57 0.27 4.80
CA ILE A 61 0.35 1.30 3.79
C ILE A 61 -0.93 1.02 3.01
N ILE A 62 -1.14 -0.23 2.63
CA ILE A 62 -2.33 -0.60 1.87
C ILE A 62 -3.59 -0.40 2.71
N ASN A 63 -3.54 -0.82 3.98
CA ASN A 63 -4.69 -0.65 4.86
C ASN A 63 -4.98 0.82 5.12
N ASP A 64 -3.94 1.63 5.28
CA ASP A 64 -4.12 3.06 5.48
C ASP A 64 -4.74 3.70 4.25
N ALA A 65 -4.27 3.32 3.07
CA ALA A 65 -4.84 3.83 1.84
C ALA A 65 -6.29 3.39 1.68
N TRP A 66 -6.60 2.15 2.06
CA TRP A 66 -7.97 1.65 2.04
C TRP A 66 -8.87 2.51 2.92
N ASN A 67 -8.41 2.77 4.14
CA ASN A 67 -9.19 3.58 5.08
C ASN A 67 -9.38 5.01 4.57
N GLU A 68 -8.35 5.57 3.96
CA GLU A 68 -8.44 6.91 3.40
C GLU A 68 -9.46 6.97 2.27
N PHE A 69 -9.42 5.96 1.42
CA PHE A 69 -10.29 5.93 0.25
C PHE A 69 -11.75 5.74 0.64
N TRP A 70 -12.01 4.82 1.56
CA TRP A 70 -13.39 4.47 1.93
C TRP A 70 -13.86 5.10 3.23
N GLY A 71 -12.93 5.59 4.04
CA GLY A 71 -13.24 6.11 5.35
C GLY A 71 -14.12 7.34 5.34
N HIS A 72 -14.15 8.05 4.23
CA HIS A 72 -14.95 9.26 4.12
C HIS A 72 -16.44 8.98 4.30
N TYR A 73 -16.83 7.77 4.07
CA TYR A 73 -18.23 7.41 4.09
C TYR A 73 -18.72 7.02 5.48
N VAL A 74 -17.82 7.02 6.43
CA VAL A 74 -18.17 6.64 7.81
C VAL A 74 -18.49 7.85 8.70
#